data_e83d67e8390a0d8ee40cb61ef4b478ec
#
_entry.id   e83d67e8390a0d8ee40cb61ef4b478ec
#
_cell.length_a   1.000
_cell.length_b   1.000
_cell.length_c   1.000
_cell.angle_alpha   90.00
_cell.angle_beta   90.00
_cell.angle_gamma   90.00
#
_symmetry.space_group_name_H-M   'P 1'
#
loop_
_entity.id
_entity.type
_entity.pdbx_description
1 polymer ?
#
loop_
_entity_poly.entity_id
_entity_poly.type
_entity_poly.pdbx_seq_one_letter_code
_entity_poly.pdbx_strand_id
1 'polypeptide(L)'
;MKKIMILGAGIYQVPLIKTAKKLGLYTIVVSIPGNYPGFELADKVYYENTVDDEKILEIAKEEQIDGIITTGTDVCVITIGKVCDAMGLAGLSYEAAQIAVDKMLMKTKYEEYGVRTARFRKVLFSDPDIKKTIEGLEFPLIFKSVDSSGSRGITRVDSYDKFDSAMNYVKENTRKDYFLIEEFVEGEEFGAQAFVYNG
;
A
#
# COMPACT_ATOMS: atom_id res chain seq x y z
N MET A 1 15.01 24.79 -11.59
CA MET A 1 15.07 23.32 -11.84
C MET A 1 14.02 22.70 -10.94
N LYS A 2 13.14 21.84 -11.47
CA LYS A 2 12.13 21.15 -10.66
C LYS A 2 12.76 20.14 -9.73
N LYS A 3 12.21 20.04 -8.50
CA LYS A 3 12.70 19.14 -7.46
C LYS A 3 11.73 17.98 -7.26
N ILE A 4 12.25 16.76 -7.25
CA ILE A 4 11.46 15.57 -6.95
C ILE A 4 12.00 14.87 -5.71
N MET A 5 11.10 14.60 -4.75
CA MET A 5 11.40 13.78 -3.60
C MET A 5 11.11 12.31 -3.92
N ILE A 6 12.07 11.44 -3.64
CA ILE A 6 11.95 10.00 -3.87
C ILE A 6 12.07 9.30 -2.51
N LEU A 7 11.01 8.60 -2.11
CA LEU A 7 10.98 7.85 -0.86
C LEU A 7 11.52 6.44 -1.08
N GLY A 8 12.57 6.10 -0.32
CA GLY A 8 13.34 4.89 -0.46
C GLY A 8 14.60 5.07 -1.29
N ALA A 9 15.66 4.33 -0.94
CA ALA A 9 16.97 4.36 -1.57
C ALA A 9 17.49 2.98 -2.00
N GLY A 10 16.64 1.95 -1.92
CA GLY A 10 16.99 0.57 -2.25
C GLY A 10 17.16 0.34 -3.76
N ILE A 11 17.45 -0.89 -4.11
CA ILE A 11 17.72 -1.31 -5.50
C ILE A 11 16.54 -0.99 -6.44
N TYR A 12 15.31 -1.08 -5.95
CA TYR A 12 14.09 -0.81 -6.74
C TYR A 12 13.91 0.68 -7.05
N GLN A 13 14.47 1.59 -6.24
CA GLN A 13 14.40 3.04 -6.49
C GLN A 13 15.53 3.54 -7.41
N VAL A 14 16.60 2.77 -7.60
CA VAL A 14 17.71 3.16 -8.48
C VAL A 14 17.28 3.52 -9.90
N PRO A 15 16.44 2.74 -10.61
CA PRO A 15 15.97 3.11 -11.94
C PRO A 15 15.16 4.42 -11.93
N LEU A 16 14.36 4.65 -10.92
CA LEU A 16 13.56 5.87 -10.76
C LEU A 16 14.46 7.10 -10.58
N ILE A 17 15.46 7.04 -9.68
CA ILE A 17 16.41 8.13 -9.45
C ILE A 17 17.17 8.46 -10.74
N LYS A 18 17.67 7.44 -11.44
CA LYS A 18 18.38 7.62 -12.73
C LYS A 18 17.49 8.26 -13.78
N THR A 19 16.23 7.89 -13.83
CA THR A 19 15.27 8.46 -14.80
C THR A 19 14.95 9.90 -14.46
N ALA A 20 14.72 10.23 -13.18
CA ALA A 20 14.51 11.61 -12.74
C ALA A 20 15.69 12.52 -13.12
N LYS A 21 16.92 12.05 -12.92
CA LYS A 21 18.12 12.79 -13.34
C LYS A 21 18.23 12.97 -14.84
N LYS A 22 17.89 11.95 -15.64
CA LYS A 22 17.85 12.06 -17.11
C LYS A 22 16.84 13.10 -17.60
N LEU A 23 15.74 13.29 -16.84
CA LEU A 23 14.74 14.33 -17.09
C LEU A 23 15.16 15.73 -16.60
N GLY A 24 16.37 15.89 -16.07
CA GLY A 24 16.88 17.15 -15.56
C GLY A 24 16.23 17.59 -14.24
N LEU A 25 15.67 16.66 -13.46
CA LEU A 25 15.10 16.95 -12.15
C LEU A 25 16.18 16.91 -11.07
N TYR A 26 16.06 17.81 -10.07
CA TYR A 26 16.86 17.74 -8.85
C TYR A 26 16.27 16.66 -7.94
N THR A 27 17.05 15.65 -7.60
CA THR A 27 16.60 14.47 -6.87
C THR A 27 16.92 14.57 -5.39
N ILE A 28 15.88 14.50 -4.55
CA ILE A 28 15.96 14.46 -3.09
C ILE A 28 15.54 13.06 -2.67
N VAL A 29 16.47 12.26 -2.17
CA VAL A 29 16.18 10.88 -1.75
C VAL A 29 16.07 10.83 -0.24
N VAL A 30 14.97 10.25 0.26
CA VAL A 30 14.71 10.08 1.68
C VAL A 30 14.56 8.60 2.00
N SER A 31 15.33 8.09 2.95
CA SER A 31 15.23 6.72 3.45
C SER A 31 15.89 6.60 4.83
N ILE A 32 15.58 5.53 5.55
CA ILE A 32 16.30 5.21 6.80
C ILE A 32 17.81 5.07 6.53
N PRO A 33 18.66 5.34 7.53
CA PRO A 33 20.11 5.12 7.40
C PRO A 33 20.43 3.67 6.99
N GLY A 34 21.41 3.51 6.12
CA GLY A 34 21.86 2.20 5.65
C GLY A 34 22.74 2.29 4.40
N ASN A 35 23.25 1.17 3.95
CA ASN A 35 24.04 1.08 2.73
C ASN A 35 23.12 0.84 1.52
N TYR A 36 22.42 1.88 1.08
CA TYR A 36 21.49 1.80 -0.04
C TYR A 36 22.06 2.49 -1.28
N PRO A 37 22.04 1.82 -2.45
CA PRO A 37 22.66 2.32 -3.68
C PRO A 37 22.04 3.62 -4.23
N GLY A 38 20.81 3.93 -3.83
CA GLY A 38 20.12 5.16 -4.25
C GLY A 38 20.73 6.43 -3.67
N PHE A 39 21.39 6.37 -2.52
CA PHE A 39 21.99 7.54 -1.88
C PHE A 39 23.12 8.14 -2.73
N GLU A 40 23.97 7.30 -3.34
CA GLU A 40 25.09 7.77 -4.17
C GLU A 40 24.62 8.48 -5.46
N LEU A 41 23.38 8.23 -5.88
CA LEU A 41 22.83 8.77 -7.11
C LEU A 41 22.08 10.10 -6.92
N ALA A 42 21.68 10.40 -5.67
CA ALA A 42 20.87 11.55 -5.34
C ALA A 42 21.65 12.87 -5.37
N ASP A 43 20.98 13.97 -5.67
CA ASP A 43 21.56 15.31 -5.52
C ASP A 43 21.54 15.75 -4.06
N LYS A 44 20.53 15.31 -3.29
CA LYS A 44 20.41 15.53 -1.84
C LYS A 44 19.83 14.30 -1.14
N VAL A 45 20.28 14.04 0.08
CA VAL A 45 19.86 12.87 0.88
C VAL A 45 19.36 13.33 2.24
N TYR A 46 18.27 12.72 2.70
CA TYR A 46 17.78 12.78 4.06
C TYR A 46 17.68 11.38 4.66
N TYR A 47 18.14 11.21 5.89
CA TYR A 47 18.12 9.94 6.62
C TYR A 47 16.94 9.91 7.59
N GLU A 48 15.74 9.67 7.03
CA GLU A 48 14.50 9.67 7.80
C GLU A 48 13.64 8.45 7.47
N ASN A 49 12.76 8.10 8.40
CA ASN A 49 11.80 7.03 8.16
C ASN A 49 10.69 7.50 7.21
N THR A 50 10.56 6.85 6.07
CA THR A 50 9.58 7.21 5.03
C THR A 50 8.12 7.05 5.44
N VAL A 51 7.83 6.42 6.60
CA VAL A 51 6.47 6.32 7.17
C VAL A 51 6.19 7.39 8.24
N ASP A 52 7.17 8.19 8.60
CA ASP A 52 6.99 9.40 9.43
C ASP A 52 6.48 10.55 8.55
N ASP A 53 5.18 10.55 8.33
CA ASP A 53 4.54 11.43 7.35
C ASP A 53 4.65 12.91 7.74
N GLU A 54 4.69 13.25 9.04
CA GLU A 54 4.90 14.63 9.52
C GLU A 54 6.31 15.10 9.20
N LYS A 55 7.33 14.28 9.48
CA LYS A 55 8.72 14.64 9.20
C LYS A 55 8.99 14.76 7.70
N ILE A 56 8.43 13.85 6.91
CA ILE A 56 8.56 13.93 5.45
C ILE A 56 7.88 15.19 4.90
N LEU A 57 6.71 15.55 5.43
CA LEU A 57 6.01 16.77 5.03
C LEU A 57 6.81 18.04 5.40
N GLU A 58 7.44 18.07 6.57
CA GLU A 58 8.32 19.16 6.98
C GLU A 58 9.46 19.35 5.97
N ILE A 59 10.18 18.26 5.65
CA ILE A 59 11.29 18.29 4.68
C ILE A 59 10.77 18.70 3.28
N ALA A 60 9.63 18.18 2.86
CA ALA A 60 9.04 18.49 1.57
C ALA A 60 8.74 20.00 1.42
N LYS A 61 8.21 20.63 2.48
CA LYS A 61 7.96 22.08 2.52
C LYS A 61 9.25 22.88 2.55
N GLU A 62 10.23 22.49 3.37
CA GLU A 62 11.53 23.14 3.42
C GLU A 62 12.22 23.13 2.05
N GLU A 63 12.21 21.99 1.39
CA GLU A 63 12.80 21.82 0.07
C GLU A 63 11.98 22.43 -1.06
N GLN A 64 10.74 22.78 -0.83
CA GLN A 64 9.82 23.30 -1.86
C GLN A 64 9.77 22.37 -3.07
N ILE A 65 9.46 21.10 -2.85
CA ILE A 65 9.44 20.08 -3.91
C ILE A 65 8.29 20.33 -4.90
N ASP A 66 8.49 19.92 -6.16
CA ASP A 66 7.48 19.96 -7.23
C ASP A 66 6.74 18.62 -7.38
N GLY A 67 7.23 17.56 -6.72
CA GLY A 67 6.61 16.24 -6.75
C GLY A 67 7.26 15.28 -5.78
N ILE A 68 6.51 14.23 -5.43
CA ILE A 68 6.95 13.15 -4.54
C ILE A 68 6.54 11.80 -5.13
N ILE A 69 7.41 10.80 -5.05
CA ILE A 69 7.17 9.49 -5.66
C ILE A 69 7.97 8.38 -4.96
N THR A 70 7.54 7.15 -5.16
CA THR A 70 8.30 5.93 -4.86
C THR A 70 8.08 4.88 -5.93
N THR A 71 8.83 3.79 -5.88
CA THR A 71 8.61 2.57 -6.67
C THR A 71 9.07 1.35 -5.89
N GLY A 72 8.44 0.18 -6.14
CA GLY A 72 8.81 -1.10 -5.56
C GLY A 72 8.58 -1.23 -4.05
N THR A 73 7.74 -0.36 -3.46
CA THR A 73 7.34 -0.44 -2.05
C THR A 73 5.98 0.23 -1.82
N ASP A 74 5.20 -0.31 -0.88
CA ASP A 74 3.88 0.22 -0.51
C ASP A 74 3.92 1.01 0.81
N VAL A 75 5.00 0.87 1.59
CA VAL A 75 5.04 1.37 2.98
C VAL A 75 4.89 2.88 3.12
N CYS A 76 5.31 3.66 2.14
CA CYS A 76 5.26 5.12 2.15
C CYS A 76 4.13 5.74 1.31
N VAL A 77 3.20 4.93 0.80
CA VAL A 77 2.09 5.41 -0.05
C VAL A 77 1.22 6.41 0.71
N ILE A 78 0.92 6.17 1.99
CA ILE A 78 0.16 7.11 2.84
C ILE A 78 0.90 8.44 2.98
N THR A 79 2.21 8.39 3.23
CA THR A 79 3.07 9.58 3.33
C THR A 79 3.03 10.41 2.04
N ILE A 80 3.10 9.74 0.88
CA ILE A 80 3.00 10.41 -0.44
C ILE A 80 1.66 11.15 -0.55
N GLY A 81 0.55 10.46 -0.25
CA GLY A 81 -0.78 11.07 -0.32
C GLY A 81 -0.92 12.30 0.58
N LYS A 82 -0.43 12.21 1.82
CA LYS A 82 -0.44 13.33 2.76
C LYS A 82 0.37 14.53 2.26
N VAL A 83 1.56 14.30 1.72
CA VAL A 83 2.40 15.37 1.17
C VAL A 83 1.76 15.99 -0.07
N CYS A 84 1.20 15.19 -0.96
CA CYS A 84 0.50 15.69 -2.15
C CYS A 84 -0.66 16.61 -1.77
N ASP A 85 -1.53 16.19 -0.87
CA ASP A 85 -2.68 17.01 -0.43
C ASP A 85 -2.23 18.29 0.28
N ALA A 86 -1.27 18.19 1.21
CA ALA A 86 -0.82 19.32 2.02
C ALA A 86 -0.08 20.39 1.21
N MET A 87 0.54 20.04 0.08
CA MET A 87 1.30 20.94 -0.77
C MET A 87 0.62 21.24 -2.12
N GLY A 88 -0.56 20.65 -2.39
CA GLY A 88 -1.25 20.82 -3.67
C GLY A 88 -0.49 20.24 -4.86
N LEU A 89 0.26 19.16 -4.65
CA LEU A 89 1.04 18.51 -5.69
C LEU A 89 0.16 17.55 -6.51
N ALA A 90 0.49 17.42 -7.80
CA ALA A 90 -0.13 16.39 -8.64
C ALA A 90 0.30 15.01 -8.14
N GLY A 91 -0.66 14.16 -7.77
CA GLY A 91 -0.40 12.83 -7.25
C GLY A 91 -1.60 12.19 -6.57
N LEU A 92 -1.32 11.16 -5.80
CA LEU A 92 -2.32 10.43 -5.04
C LEU A 92 -2.83 11.29 -3.87
N SER A 93 -4.16 11.37 -3.68
CA SER A 93 -4.72 12.01 -2.48
C SER A 93 -4.49 11.16 -1.23
N TYR A 94 -4.54 11.78 -0.06
CA TYR A 94 -4.40 11.06 1.21
C TYR A 94 -5.51 10.00 1.39
N GLU A 95 -6.76 10.34 1.04
CA GLU A 95 -7.87 9.39 1.07
C GLU A 95 -7.62 8.20 0.14
N ALA A 96 -7.25 8.46 -1.11
CA ALA A 96 -6.96 7.40 -2.07
C ALA A 96 -5.77 6.52 -1.62
N ALA A 97 -4.75 7.11 -0.98
CA ALA A 97 -3.64 6.39 -0.39
C ALA A 97 -4.10 5.42 0.72
N GLN A 98 -4.96 5.88 1.63
CA GLN A 98 -5.53 5.03 2.68
C GLN A 98 -6.35 3.86 2.12
N ILE A 99 -7.15 4.12 1.10
CA ILE A 99 -7.94 3.08 0.41
C ILE A 99 -7.01 2.06 -0.25
N ALA A 100 -5.96 2.51 -0.93
CA ALA A 100 -5.05 1.64 -1.67
C ALA A 100 -4.24 0.68 -0.78
N VAL A 101 -3.97 1.04 0.47
CA VAL A 101 -3.16 0.21 1.39
C VAL A 101 -3.99 -0.66 2.34
N ASP A 102 -5.31 -0.48 2.40
CA ASP A 102 -6.22 -1.30 3.21
C ASP A 102 -7.21 -2.05 2.31
N LYS A 103 -7.08 -3.38 2.25
CA LYS A 103 -7.91 -4.22 1.39
C LYS A 103 -9.40 -4.13 1.72
N MET A 104 -9.76 -3.85 2.98
CA MET A 104 -11.16 -3.71 3.36
C MET A 104 -11.73 -2.40 2.82
N LEU A 105 -11.01 -1.29 2.99
CA LEU A 105 -11.42 0.00 2.45
C LEU A 105 -11.51 -0.05 0.91
N MET A 106 -10.53 -0.67 0.26
CA MET A 106 -10.53 -0.87 -1.19
C MET A 106 -11.76 -1.65 -1.67
N LYS A 107 -12.10 -2.76 -1.00
CA LYS A 107 -13.28 -3.55 -1.35
C LYS A 107 -14.59 -2.82 -1.11
N THR A 108 -14.69 -2.03 -0.03
CA THR A 108 -15.85 -1.17 0.21
C THR A 108 -16.04 -0.16 -0.92
N LYS A 109 -14.95 0.44 -1.40
CA LYS A 109 -15.01 1.34 -2.56
C LYS A 109 -15.41 0.62 -3.84
N TYR A 110 -14.97 -0.60 -4.07
CA TYR A 110 -15.42 -1.40 -5.22
C TYR A 110 -16.93 -1.63 -5.18
N GLU A 111 -17.52 -1.94 -4.02
CA GLU A 111 -18.99 -2.07 -3.88
C GLU A 111 -19.70 -0.74 -4.14
N GLU A 112 -19.23 0.38 -3.54
CA GLU A 112 -19.82 1.72 -3.76
C GLU A 112 -19.88 2.10 -5.23
N TYR A 113 -18.87 1.76 -6.02
CA TYR A 113 -18.77 2.12 -7.43
C TYR A 113 -19.19 1.00 -8.39
N GLY A 114 -19.77 -0.09 -7.89
CA GLY A 114 -20.24 -1.22 -8.70
C GLY A 114 -19.12 -1.98 -9.42
N VAL A 115 -17.88 -1.91 -8.93
CA VAL A 115 -16.76 -2.68 -9.48
C VAL A 115 -16.86 -4.12 -8.99
N ARG A 116 -16.84 -5.07 -9.93
CA ARG A 116 -16.91 -6.51 -9.60
C ARG A 116 -15.73 -6.93 -8.73
N THR A 117 -16.04 -7.61 -7.63
CA THR A 117 -15.07 -8.18 -6.71
C THR A 117 -15.62 -9.46 -6.10
N ALA A 118 -14.79 -10.34 -5.56
CA ALA A 118 -15.24 -11.50 -4.80
C ALA A 118 -16.14 -11.07 -3.64
N ARG A 119 -17.19 -11.80 -3.34
CA ARG A 119 -18.02 -11.58 -2.13
C ARG A 119 -17.14 -11.69 -0.90
N PHE A 120 -17.31 -10.82 0.06
CA PHE A 120 -16.43 -10.71 1.22
C PHE A 120 -17.15 -10.30 2.50
N ARG A 121 -16.47 -10.51 3.62
CA ARG A 121 -16.88 -10.00 4.95
C ARG A 121 -15.67 -9.47 5.70
N LYS A 122 -15.89 -8.37 6.43
CA LYS A 122 -14.99 -7.92 7.49
C LYS A 122 -15.24 -8.77 8.72
N VAL A 123 -14.19 -9.32 9.30
CA VAL A 123 -14.28 -10.16 10.50
C VAL A 123 -13.34 -9.62 11.57
N LEU A 124 -13.83 -9.43 12.79
CA LEU A 124 -13.01 -9.09 13.94
C LEU A 124 -12.36 -10.36 14.51
N PHE A 125 -11.13 -10.27 14.99
CA PHE A 125 -10.51 -11.40 15.72
C PHE A 125 -11.24 -11.74 17.04
N SER A 126 -12.04 -10.82 17.54
CA SER A 126 -12.89 -11.01 18.73
C SER A 126 -14.31 -11.47 18.40
N ASP A 127 -14.61 -11.76 17.12
CA ASP A 127 -15.96 -12.17 16.71
C ASP A 127 -16.33 -13.51 17.40
N PRO A 128 -17.41 -13.55 18.20
CA PRO A 128 -17.81 -14.75 18.91
C PRO A 128 -18.44 -15.81 18.00
N ASP A 129 -18.90 -15.45 16.81
CA ASP A 129 -19.57 -16.36 15.86
C ASP A 129 -19.24 -16.02 14.41
N ILE A 130 -18.01 -16.30 14.04
CA ILE A 130 -17.51 -16.06 12.67
C ILE A 130 -18.37 -16.78 11.62
N LYS A 131 -18.93 -17.96 11.94
CA LYS A 131 -19.78 -18.72 11.01
C LYS A 131 -21.03 -17.93 10.61
N LYS A 132 -21.61 -17.21 11.57
CA LYS A 132 -22.74 -16.33 11.31
C LYS A 132 -22.33 -15.10 10.53
N THR A 133 -21.19 -14.49 10.85
CA THR A 133 -20.66 -13.30 10.13
C THR A 133 -20.40 -13.59 8.66
N ILE A 134 -19.95 -14.78 8.31
CA ILE A 134 -19.67 -15.18 6.93
C ILE A 134 -20.86 -15.91 6.25
N GLU A 135 -22.03 -15.91 6.87
CA GLU A 135 -23.21 -16.52 6.24
C GLU A 135 -23.44 -16.00 4.83
N GLY A 136 -23.72 -16.91 3.91
CA GLY A 136 -23.89 -16.61 2.50
C GLY A 136 -22.61 -16.60 1.67
N LEU A 137 -21.41 -16.76 2.28
CA LEU A 137 -20.19 -17.03 1.54
C LEU A 137 -20.03 -18.54 1.28
N GLU A 138 -19.47 -18.89 0.12
CA GLU A 138 -19.26 -20.27 -0.31
C GLU A 138 -17.78 -20.66 -0.29
N PHE A 139 -17.50 -21.89 0.16
CA PHE A 139 -16.14 -22.45 0.07
C PHE A 139 -15.70 -22.75 -1.36
N PRO A 140 -14.41 -22.65 -1.67
CA PRO A 140 -13.31 -22.27 -0.78
C PRO A 140 -13.32 -20.80 -0.42
N LEU A 141 -12.84 -20.47 0.77
CA LEU A 141 -12.67 -19.10 1.26
C LEU A 141 -11.19 -18.70 1.26
N ILE A 142 -10.94 -17.40 1.19
CA ILE A 142 -9.61 -16.82 1.37
C ILE A 142 -9.65 -15.91 2.58
N PHE A 143 -8.78 -16.19 3.55
CA PHE A 143 -8.55 -15.33 4.71
C PHE A 143 -7.37 -14.43 4.40
N LYS A 144 -7.51 -13.12 4.61
CA LYS A 144 -6.49 -12.12 4.25
C LYS A 144 -6.27 -11.09 5.36
N SER A 145 -5.01 -10.83 5.67
CA SER A 145 -4.61 -9.59 6.33
C SER A 145 -4.93 -8.39 5.43
N VAL A 146 -5.40 -7.29 6.02
CA VAL A 146 -5.85 -6.13 5.23
C VAL A 146 -4.73 -5.15 4.91
N ASP A 147 -3.65 -5.16 5.71
CA ASP A 147 -2.54 -4.19 5.71
C ASP A 147 -1.18 -4.81 5.36
N SER A 148 -1.14 -6.04 4.83
CA SER A 148 0.08 -6.71 4.37
C SER A 148 0.16 -6.80 2.86
N SER A 149 1.38 -6.89 2.32
CA SER A 149 1.68 -7.04 0.89
C SER A 149 2.54 -8.30 0.63
N GLY A 150 2.72 -8.66 -0.64
CA GLY A 150 3.57 -9.79 -1.05
C GLY A 150 3.02 -11.14 -0.60
N SER A 151 1.71 -11.35 -0.68
CA SER A 151 1.02 -12.61 -0.32
C SER A 151 1.17 -13.06 1.14
N ARG A 152 1.69 -12.20 2.02
CA ARG A 152 1.77 -12.49 3.46
C ARG A 152 0.40 -12.34 4.12
N GLY A 153 0.09 -13.24 5.06
CA GLY A 153 -1.21 -13.23 5.75
C GLY A 153 -2.39 -13.55 4.83
N ILE A 154 -2.17 -14.34 3.77
CA ILE A 154 -3.22 -14.83 2.87
C ILE A 154 -3.20 -16.34 2.91
N THR A 155 -4.36 -16.95 3.13
CA THR A 155 -4.50 -18.43 3.15
C THR A 155 -5.84 -18.87 2.61
N ARG A 156 -5.84 -19.98 1.87
CA ARG A 156 -7.05 -20.65 1.39
C ARG A 156 -7.59 -21.59 2.46
N VAL A 157 -8.89 -21.58 2.60
CA VAL A 157 -9.65 -22.35 3.61
C VAL A 157 -10.75 -23.10 2.89
N ASP A 158 -10.67 -24.42 2.91
CA ASP A 158 -11.60 -25.28 2.16
C ASP A 158 -12.75 -25.78 3.07
N SER A 159 -12.65 -25.61 4.40
CA SER A 159 -13.64 -26.11 5.37
C SER A 159 -13.47 -25.46 6.73
N TYR A 160 -14.50 -25.54 7.59
CA TYR A 160 -14.52 -24.91 8.92
C TYR A 160 -13.44 -25.42 9.89
N ASP A 161 -12.96 -26.64 9.75
CA ASP A 161 -11.88 -27.19 10.59
C ASP A 161 -10.53 -26.47 10.42
N LYS A 162 -10.37 -25.69 9.36
CA LYS A 162 -9.17 -24.89 9.09
C LYS A 162 -9.23 -23.45 9.64
N PHE A 163 -10.38 -23.03 10.19
CA PHE A 163 -10.58 -21.64 10.59
C PHE A 163 -9.57 -21.16 11.63
N ASP A 164 -9.37 -21.91 12.70
CA ASP A 164 -8.48 -21.48 13.80
C ASP A 164 -7.04 -21.31 13.31
N SER A 165 -6.56 -22.25 12.50
CA SER A 165 -5.20 -22.16 11.94
C SER A 165 -5.06 -21.00 10.96
N ALA A 166 -6.08 -20.75 10.13
CA ALA A 166 -6.11 -19.64 9.18
C ALA A 166 -6.16 -18.28 9.90
N MET A 167 -7.01 -18.15 10.92
CA MET A 167 -7.11 -16.94 11.73
C MET A 167 -5.78 -16.61 12.44
N ASN A 168 -5.15 -17.59 13.05
CA ASN A 168 -3.87 -17.41 13.72
C ASN A 168 -2.81 -16.92 12.72
N TYR A 169 -2.73 -17.55 11.55
CA TYR A 169 -1.80 -17.12 10.50
C TYR A 169 -2.05 -15.68 10.04
N VAL A 170 -3.31 -15.29 9.83
CA VAL A 170 -3.65 -13.92 9.44
C VAL A 170 -3.30 -12.94 10.56
N LYS A 171 -3.61 -13.30 11.83
CA LYS A 171 -3.34 -12.47 13.00
C LYS A 171 -1.85 -12.16 13.20
N GLU A 172 -0.98 -13.11 12.92
CA GLU A 172 0.48 -12.93 12.96
C GLU A 172 1.00 -11.97 11.88
N ASN A 173 0.19 -11.70 10.84
CA ASN A 173 0.57 -10.92 9.66
C ASN A 173 -0.21 -9.61 9.50
N THR A 174 -0.92 -9.13 10.53
CA THR A 174 -1.64 -7.85 10.51
C THR A 174 -1.41 -7.08 11.81
N ARG A 175 -1.55 -5.75 11.73
CA ARG A 175 -1.57 -4.84 12.89
C ARG A 175 -2.99 -4.40 13.26
N LYS A 176 -3.98 -4.84 12.49
CA LYS A 176 -5.39 -4.52 12.69
C LYS A 176 -6.04 -5.54 13.61
N ASP A 177 -7.15 -5.17 14.24
CA ASP A 177 -8.01 -6.04 15.05
C ASP A 177 -9.04 -6.80 14.21
N TYR A 178 -8.97 -6.67 12.87
CA TYR A 178 -9.83 -7.31 11.90
C TYR A 178 -9.07 -7.83 10.69
N PHE A 179 -9.73 -8.69 9.95
CA PHE A 179 -9.24 -9.25 8.70
C PHE A 179 -10.39 -9.40 7.68
N LEU A 180 -10.05 -9.82 6.49
CA LEU A 180 -10.97 -10.03 5.39
C LEU A 180 -11.14 -11.53 5.13
N ILE A 181 -12.39 -11.97 5.01
CA ILE A 181 -12.73 -13.28 4.43
C ILE A 181 -13.47 -13.03 3.12
N GLU A 182 -13.01 -13.67 2.05
CA GLU A 182 -13.65 -13.59 0.74
C GLU A 182 -13.75 -14.96 0.08
N GLU A 183 -14.66 -15.09 -0.86
CA GLU A 183 -14.75 -16.28 -1.70
C GLU A 183 -13.54 -16.39 -2.62
N PHE A 184 -13.08 -17.60 -2.81
CA PHE A 184 -12.06 -17.88 -3.83
C PHE A 184 -12.68 -17.83 -5.22
N VAL A 185 -12.12 -17.01 -6.08
CA VAL A 185 -12.55 -16.90 -7.49
C VAL A 185 -11.66 -17.77 -8.34
N GLU A 186 -12.26 -18.75 -9.01
CA GLU A 186 -11.56 -19.58 -10.00
C GLU A 186 -11.48 -18.88 -11.35
N GLY A 187 -10.34 -18.97 -12.02
CA GLY A 187 -10.13 -18.37 -13.34
C GLY A 187 -8.66 -18.20 -13.68
N GLU A 188 -8.42 -17.69 -14.87
CA GLU A 188 -7.08 -17.27 -15.27
C GLU A 188 -6.70 -15.99 -14.51
N GLU A 189 -5.53 -15.99 -13.90
CA GLU A 189 -4.98 -14.83 -13.22
C GLU A 189 -4.16 -13.99 -14.18
N PHE A 190 -4.47 -12.70 -14.25
CA PHE A 190 -3.68 -11.72 -14.99
C PHE A 190 -3.54 -10.43 -14.23
N GLY A 191 -2.43 -9.73 -14.45
CA GLY A 191 -2.18 -8.39 -13.90
C GLY A 191 -2.49 -7.32 -14.94
N ALA A 192 -3.07 -6.21 -14.48
CA ALA A 192 -3.23 -5.01 -15.29
C ALA A 192 -2.60 -3.83 -14.56
N GLN A 193 -1.92 -2.96 -15.30
CA GLN A 193 -1.36 -1.71 -14.79
C GLN A 193 -1.92 -0.56 -15.61
N ALA A 194 -2.35 0.49 -14.92
CA ALA A 194 -2.84 1.70 -15.55
C ALA A 194 -2.15 2.93 -14.94
N PHE A 195 -1.87 3.91 -15.78
CA PHE A 195 -1.45 5.24 -15.35
C PHE A 195 -2.60 6.21 -15.63
N VAL A 196 -3.06 6.88 -14.58
CA VAL A 196 -4.18 7.84 -14.67
C VAL A 196 -3.66 9.25 -14.38
N TYR A 197 -4.01 10.19 -15.26
CA TYR A 197 -3.69 11.59 -15.09
C TYR A 197 -4.87 12.45 -15.57
N ASN A 198 -5.39 13.31 -14.69
CA ASN A 198 -6.58 14.15 -14.93
C ASN A 198 -7.86 13.34 -15.28
N GLY A 199 -8.03 12.16 -14.66
CA GLY A 199 -9.16 11.26 -14.88
C GLY A 199 -8.94 10.39 -16.10
#